data_50f62ee57351c16efebf7e064ed9327c
#
_entry.id   50f62ee57351c16efebf7e064ed9327c
#
_cell.length_a   1.000
_cell.length_b   1.000
_cell.length_c   1.000
_cell.angle_alpha   90.00
_cell.angle_beta   90.00
_cell.angle_gamma   90.00
#
_symmetry.space_group_name_H-M   'P 1'
#
loop_
_entity.id
_entity.type
_entity.pdbx_description
1 polymer ?
#
loop_
_entity_poly.entity_id
_entity_poly.type
_entity_poly.pdbx_seq_one_letter_code
_entity_poly.pdbx_strand_id
1 'polypeptide(L)'
;MRREQIFERDDYRCVYCGERFDVGELTVDHVQPRMRGGDRSSGNLVTACCGCNARKGGARVEEFLRADPVARENFLRLAGEKVWKRIVREIERL
;
A
#
# COMPACT_ATOMS: atom_id res chain seq x y z
N MET A 1 -5.39 -12.34 -6.14
CA MET A 1 -5.33 -12.84 -4.75
C MET A 1 -6.55 -12.37 -3.99
N ARG A 2 -7.02 -13.20 -3.07
CA ARG A 2 -8.13 -12.82 -2.22
C ARG A 2 -7.63 -11.90 -1.09
N ARG A 3 -8.56 -11.20 -0.47
CA ARG A 3 -8.29 -10.27 0.63
C ARG A 3 -7.43 -10.91 1.74
N GLU A 4 -7.82 -12.09 2.19
CA GLU A 4 -7.11 -12.81 3.25
C GLU A 4 -5.68 -13.16 2.84
N GLN A 5 -5.48 -13.46 1.58
CA GLN A 5 -4.15 -13.80 1.07
C GLN A 5 -3.24 -12.57 1.04
N ILE A 6 -3.79 -11.39 0.75
CA ILE A 6 -3.04 -10.13 0.81
C ILE A 6 -2.63 -9.83 2.25
N PHE A 7 -3.57 -9.94 3.20
CA PHE A 7 -3.27 -9.71 4.61
C PHE A 7 -2.19 -10.66 5.11
N GLU A 8 -2.31 -11.94 4.78
CA GLU A 8 -1.34 -12.96 5.21
C GLU A 8 0.05 -12.68 4.62
N ARG A 9 0.10 -12.36 3.31
CA ARG A 9 1.36 -12.02 2.64
C ARG A 9 2.04 -10.85 3.34
N ASP A 10 1.27 -9.87 3.79
CA ASP A 10 1.78 -8.64 4.39
C ASP A 10 1.87 -8.72 5.92
N ASP A 11 1.72 -9.93 6.47
CA ASP A 11 1.88 -10.20 7.91
C ASP A 11 0.93 -9.36 8.77
N TYR A 12 -0.28 -9.09 8.23
CA TYR A 12 -1.31 -8.31 8.93
C TYR A 12 -0.81 -6.93 9.36
N ARG A 13 0.15 -6.38 8.62
CA ARG A 13 0.70 -5.04 8.83
C ARG A 13 0.17 -4.08 7.80
N CYS A 14 -0.13 -2.87 8.24
CA CYS A 14 -0.29 -1.75 7.32
C CYS A 14 1.07 -1.41 6.72
N VAL A 15 1.19 -1.43 5.41
CA VAL A 15 2.47 -1.14 4.75
C VAL A 15 2.85 0.34 4.83
N TYR A 16 1.92 1.20 5.24
CA TYR A 16 2.17 2.64 5.34
C TYR A 16 2.60 3.06 6.75
N CYS A 17 1.87 2.69 7.78
CA CYS A 17 2.27 3.04 9.15
C CYS A 17 3.12 1.96 9.82
N GLY A 18 3.17 0.77 9.26
CA GLY A 18 4.00 -0.32 9.77
C GLY A 18 3.42 -1.07 10.94
N GLU A 19 2.27 -0.68 11.44
CA GLU A 19 1.65 -1.31 12.60
C GLU A 19 0.84 -2.54 12.21
N ARG A 20 0.73 -3.50 13.12
CA ARG A 20 -0.17 -4.65 12.98
C ARG A 20 -1.54 -4.28 13.50
N PHE A 21 -2.56 -4.88 12.88
CA PHE A 21 -3.96 -4.62 13.24
C PHE A 21 -4.75 -5.90 13.19
N ASP A 22 -5.87 -5.92 13.90
CA ASP A 22 -6.86 -6.99 13.74
C ASP A 22 -7.51 -6.85 12.37
N VAL A 23 -7.97 -7.97 11.83
CA VAL A 23 -8.56 -8.05 10.49
C VAL A 23 -9.67 -7.01 10.27
N GLY A 24 -10.46 -6.73 11.31
CA GLY A 24 -11.54 -5.74 11.22
C GLY A 24 -11.07 -4.31 10.99
N GLU A 25 -9.79 -4.03 11.24
CA GLU A 25 -9.20 -2.70 11.06
C GLU A 25 -8.34 -2.60 9.80
N LEU A 26 -8.23 -3.70 9.05
CA LEU A 26 -7.42 -3.77 7.84
C LEU A 26 -8.31 -3.72 6.60
N THR A 27 -7.73 -3.22 5.53
CA THR A 27 -8.35 -3.20 4.22
C THR A 27 -7.30 -3.46 3.15
N VAL A 28 -7.75 -3.80 1.95
CA VAL A 28 -6.88 -3.93 0.80
C VAL A 28 -6.92 -2.61 0.04
N ASP A 29 -5.75 -2.01 -0.12
CA ASP A 29 -5.59 -0.76 -0.86
C ASP A 29 -5.06 -1.05 -2.26
N HIS A 30 -5.66 -0.40 -3.25
CA HIS A 30 -5.07 -0.34 -4.59
C HIS A 30 -3.98 0.71 -4.54
N VAL A 31 -2.71 0.29 -4.69
CA VAL A 31 -1.57 1.21 -4.60
C VAL A 31 -1.75 2.35 -5.60
N GLN A 32 -2.00 2.00 -6.87
CA GLN A 32 -2.48 2.99 -7.83
C GLN A 32 -4.00 2.84 -7.92
N PRO A 33 -4.77 3.90 -7.63
CA PRO A 33 -6.22 3.84 -7.70
C PRO A 33 -6.70 3.44 -9.09
N ARG A 34 -7.85 2.77 -9.17
CA ARG A 34 -8.41 2.30 -10.44
C ARG A 34 -8.53 3.43 -11.46
N MET A 35 -9.01 4.59 -11.04
CA MET A 35 -9.17 5.75 -11.91
C MET A 35 -7.84 6.34 -12.37
N ARG A 36 -6.73 5.86 -11.82
CA ARG A 36 -5.37 6.31 -12.15
C ARG A 36 -4.55 5.20 -12.81
N GLY A 37 -5.20 4.22 -13.40
CA GLY A 37 -4.55 3.13 -14.11
C GLY A 37 -4.22 1.89 -13.29
N GLY A 38 -4.70 1.82 -12.06
CA GLY A 38 -4.52 0.65 -11.22
C GLY A 38 -5.53 -0.45 -11.53
N ASP A 39 -5.18 -1.68 -11.21
CA ASP A 39 -6.07 -2.82 -11.35
C ASP A 39 -5.98 -3.70 -10.09
N ARG A 40 -6.57 -4.90 -10.16
CA ARG A 40 -6.61 -5.85 -9.04
C ARG A 40 -5.48 -6.87 -9.06
N SER A 41 -4.44 -6.63 -9.82
CA SER A 41 -3.25 -7.50 -9.80
C SER A 41 -2.62 -7.48 -8.42
N SER A 42 -2.08 -8.61 -7.99
CA SER A 42 -1.45 -8.71 -6.67
C SER A 42 -0.32 -7.69 -6.50
N GLY A 43 0.35 -7.30 -7.57
CA GLY A 43 1.40 -6.28 -7.55
C GLY A 43 0.89 -4.85 -7.37
N ASN A 44 -0.43 -4.66 -7.36
CA ASN A 44 -1.05 -3.35 -7.11
C ASN A 44 -1.91 -3.36 -5.84
N LEU A 45 -1.87 -4.42 -5.06
CA LEU A 45 -2.68 -4.56 -3.86
C LEU A 45 -1.78 -4.69 -2.64
N VAL A 46 -2.09 -3.95 -1.59
CA VAL A 46 -1.37 -4.02 -0.32
C VAL A 46 -2.35 -3.96 0.84
N THR A 47 -1.88 -4.43 2.00
CA THR A 47 -2.60 -4.29 3.26
C THR A 47 -2.41 -2.88 3.79
N ALA A 48 -3.51 -2.24 4.16
CA ALA A 48 -3.48 -0.94 4.80
C ALA A 48 -4.47 -0.92 5.97
N CYS A 49 -4.17 -0.15 7.00
CA CYS A 49 -5.16 0.10 8.03
C CYS A 49 -6.19 1.10 7.51
N CYS A 50 -7.37 1.08 8.08
CA CYS A 50 -8.46 1.97 7.66
C CYS A 50 -8.06 3.44 7.74
N GLY A 51 -7.27 3.83 8.75
CA GLY A 51 -6.80 5.20 8.91
C GLY A 51 -5.89 5.66 7.77
N CYS A 52 -4.88 4.86 7.44
CA CYS A 52 -3.95 5.19 6.35
C CYS A 52 -4.66 5.17 5.00
N ASN A 53 -5.56 4.20 4.80
CA ASN A 53 -6.32 4.12 3.56
C ASN A 53 -7.21 5.35 3.37
N ALA A 54 -7.84 5.81 4.44
CA ALA A 54 -8.67 7.02 4.41
C ALA A 54 -7.84 8.27 4.09
N ARG A 55 -6.65 8.39 4.69
CA ARG A 55 -5.76 9.53 4.40
C ARG A 55 -5.26 9.53 2.97
N LYS A 56 -4.94 8.35 2.44
CA LYS A 56 -4.50 8.23 1.05
C LYS A 56 -5.64 8.59 0.07
N GLY A 57 -6.85 8.12 0.36
CA GLY A 57 -8.02 8.39 -0.47
C GLY A 57 -7.79 8.02 -1.93
N GLY A 58 -8.19 8.88 -2.85
CA GLY A 58 -8.00 8.67 -4.29
C GLY A 58 -6.70 9.21 -4.84
N ALA A 59 -5.75 9.59 -3.98
CA ALA A 59 -4.48 10.14 -4.44
C ALA A 59 -3.61 9.07 -5.08
N ARG A 60 -2.76 9.48 -5.99
CA ARG A 60 -1.70 8.61 -6.49
C ARG A 60 -0.77 8.28 -5.34
N VAL A 61 -0.22 7.07 -5.35
CA VAL A 61 0.69 6.65 -4.28
C VAL A 61 1.89 7.59 -4.16
N GLU A 62 2.40 8.09 -5.28
CA GLU A 62 3.53 9.02 -5.27
C GLU A 62 3.20 10.31 -4.51
N GLU A 63 2.01 10.84 -4.70
CA GLU A 63 1.57 12.06 -4.00
C GLU A 63 1.47 11.82 -2.50
N PHE A 64 0.85 10.72 -2.13
CA PHE A 64 0.67 10.34 -0.72
C PHE A 64 2.03 10.15 -0.03
N LEU A 65 2.93 9.41 -0.65
CA LEU A 65 4.22 9.08 -0.04
C LEU A 65 5.23 10.23 -0.12
N ARG A 66 5.06 11.16 -1.06
CA ARG A 66 5.87 12.37 -1.08
C ARG A 66 5.58 13.22 0.16
N ALA A 67 4.33 13.28 0.56
CA ALA A 67 3.91 14.07 1.71
C ALA A 67 4.23 13.40 3.06
N ASP A 68 4.55 12.10 3.05
CA ASP A 68 4.77 11.34 4.28
C ASP A 68 6.02 10.45 4.15
N PRO A 69 7.21 10.99 4.50
CA PRO A 69 8.47 10.24 4.40
C PRO A 69 8.51 8.96 5.22
N VAL A 70 7.84 8.93 6.37
CA VAL A 70 7.79 7.73 7.22
C VAL A 70 7.00 6.64 6.52
N ALA A 71 5.83 6.98 5.97
CA ALA A 71 5.03 6.03 5.20
C ALA A 71 5.78 5.55 3.96
N ARG A 72 6.53 6.42 3.31
CA ARG A 72 7.36 6.04 2.17
C ARG A 72 8.40 4.99 2.55
N GLU A 73 9.11 5.21 3.63
CA GLU A 73 10.13 4.27 4.10
C GLU A 73 9.50 2.92 4.45
N ASN A 74 8.39 2.93 5.17
CA ASN A 74 7.67 1.70 5.52
C ASN A 74 7.19 0.95 4.27
N PHE A 75 6.63 1.68 3.31
CA PHE A 75 6.14 1.09 2.07
C PHE A 75 7.27 0.37 1.31
N LEU A 76 8.40 1.02 1.15
CA LEU A 76 9.54 0.42 0.44
C LEU A 76 10.05 -0.82 1.18
N ARG A 77 10.12 -0.76 2.50
CA ARG A 77 10.60 -1.87 3.31
C ARG A 77 9.62 -3.04 3.35
N LEU A 78 8.31 -2.76 3.49
CA LEU A 78 7.31 -3.79 3.72
C LEU A 78 6.63 -4.30 2.46
N ALA A 79 6.57 -3.49 1.42
CA ALA A 79 5.86 -3.84 0.18
C ALA A 79 6.75 -3.83 -1.07
N GLY A 80 7.96 -3.32 -0.98
CA GLY A 80 8.80 -3.09 -2.15
C GLY A 80 9.04 -4.31 -3.03
N GLU A 81 9.13 -5.50 -2.44
CA GLU A 81 9.37 -6.73 -3.19
C GLU A 81 8.08 -7.39 -3.68
N LYS A 82 6.92 -6.86 -3.28
CA LYS A 82 5.61 -7.49 -3.51
C LYS A 82 4.78 -6.75 -4.54
N VAL A 83 5.11 -5.49 -4.82
CA VAL A 83 4.37 -4.64 -5.73
C VAL A 83 5.12 -4.47 -7.05
N TRP A 84 4.44 -3.96 -8.06
CA TRP A 84 5.03 -3.73 -9.38
C TRP A 84 6.32 -2.92 -9.26
N LYS A 85 7.34 -3.33 -10.00
CA LYS A 85 8.63 -2.64 -10.00
C LYS A 85 8.52 -1.18 -10.45
N ARG A 86 7.61 -0.88 -11.37
CA ARG A 86 7.40 0.51 -11.83
C ARG A 86 6.93 1.40 -10.68
N ILE A 87 6.12 0.86 -9.77
CA ILE A 87 5.68 1.60 -8.59
C ILE A 87 6.88 1.90 -7.69
N VAL A 88 7.68 0.88 -7.41
CA VAL A 88 8.86 1.02 -6.55
C VAL A 88 9.81 2.07 -7.11
N ARG A 89 10.05 2.03 -8.42
CA ARG A 89 10.94 3.01 -9.08
C ARG A 89 10.43 4.44 -8.92
N GLU A 90 9.12 4.63 -9.07
CA GLU A 90 8.54 5.97 -8.90
C GLU A 90 8.70 6.46 -7.45
N ILE A 91 8.48 5.57 -6.48
CA ILE A 91 8.61 5.91 -5.07
C ILE A 91 10.07 6.21 -4.71
N GLU A 92 11.02 5.45 -5.24
CA GLU A 92 12.44 5.66 -4.96
C GLU A 92 12.97 6.99 -5.49
N ARG A 93 12.29 7.57 -6.46
CA ARG A 93 12.66 8.88 -7.03
C ARG A 93 12.18 10.07 -6.20
N LEU A 94 11.37 9.83 -5.20
CA LEU A 94 10.79 10.92 -4.40
C LEU A 94 11.85 11.62 -3.47
#